data_e2c35e494d08121e5024e7a9d2ccb1c0
#
_entry.id   e2c35e494d08121e5024e7a9d2ccb1c0
#
_cell.length_a   1.000
_cell.length_b   1.000
_cell.length_c   1.000
_cell.angle_alpha   90.00
_cell.angle_beta   90.00
_cell.angle_gamma   90.00
#
_symmetry.space_group_name_H-M   'P 1'
#
loop_
_entity.id
_entity.type
_entity.pdbx_description
1 polymer ?
#
loop_
_entity_poly.entity_id
_entity_poly.type
_entity_poly.pdbx_seq_one_letter_code
_entity_poly.pdbx_strand_id
1 'polypeptide(L)'
;FIRWVTEWYETHVTYRYAGDDMVGDIPEYTITELPEGYVENQEERIATPIQVSILYQSDTGYPITLHYIYLQQGAASQFVLDSTADVVIDTVNGYEAYIFVAADQEDDSNAITWIDTQSNIQFTVQAQMSTDDLVHMAESVSLVETTK
;
A
#
# COMPACT_ATOMS: atom_id res chain seq x y z
N PHE A 1 21.21 -8.87 -8.11
CA PHE A 1 20.75 -7.95 -7.10
C PHE A 1 19.63 -7.04 -7.60
N ILE A 2 18.92 -6.42 -6.68
CA ILE A 2 17.71 -5.67 -6.97
C ILE A 2 18.05 -4.21 -7.24
N ARG A 3 17.47 -3.65 -8.28
CA ARG A 3 17.59 -2.23 -8.59
C ARG A 3 16.21 -1.59 -8.61
N TRP A 4 16.12 -0.44 -8.00
CA TRP A 4 14.91 0.35 -7.98
C TRP A 4 15.19 1.71 -8.60
N VAL A 5 14.26 2.13 -9.45
CA VAL A 5 14.27 3.48 -10.01
C VAL A 5 12.93 4.14 -9.68
N THR A 6 13.01 5.29 -9.05
CA THR A 6 11.82 6.07 -8.72
C THR A 6 11.83 7.35 -9.55
N GLU A 7 10.76 7.57 -10.28
CA GLU A 7 10.58 8.78 -11.09
C GLU A 7 9.45 9.62 -10.49
N TRP A 8 9.73 10.91 -10.27
CA TRP A 8 8.79 11.83 -9.67
C TRP A 8 8.10 12.68 -10.72
N TYR A 9 6.80 12.85 -10.53
CA TYR A 9 5.97 13.78 -11.28
C TYR A 9 5.05 14.48 -10.30
N GLU A 10 4.38 15.53 -10.75
CA GLU A 10 3.57 16.38 -9.88
C GLU A 10 2.47 15.61 -9.13
N THR A 11 1.85 14.61 -9.77
CA THR A 11 0.69 13.89 -9.23
C THR A 11 0.86 12.38 -9.20
N HIS A 12 2.04 11.86 -9.54
CA HIS A 12 2.25 10.41 -9.51
C HIS A 12 3.71 10.04 -9.23
N VAL A 13 3.89 8.79 -8.82
CA VAL A 13 5.22 8.20 -8.62
C VAL A 13 5.26 6.91 -9.42
N THR A 14 6.33 6.71 -10.18
CA THR A 14 6.56 5.49 -10.95
C THR A 14 7.73 4.73 -10.37
N TYR A 15 7.52 3.47 -10.06
CA TYR A 15 8.56 2.54 -9.63
C TYR A 15 8.87 1.59 -10.78
N ARG A 16 10.15 1.35 -11.01
CA ARG A 16 10.60 0.34 -11.98
C ARG A 16 11.52 -0.63 -11.30
N TYR A 17 11.26 -1.90 -11.51
CA TYR A 17 12.03 -2.97 -10.92
C TYR A 17 12.93 -3.61 -11.97
N ALA A 18 14.19 -3.81 -11.63
CA ALA A 18 15.16 -4.54 -12.45
C ALA A 18 15.88 -5.55 -11.55
N GLY A 19 15.45 -6.79 -11.58
CA GLY A 19 15.98 -7.89 -10.78
C GLY A 19 15.30 -9.18 -11.20
N ASP A 20 15.46 -10.22 -10.41
CA ASP A 20 14.85 -11.51 -10.69
C ASP A 20 13.38 -11.51 -10.25
N ASP A 21 12.54 -12.22 -11.00
CA ASP A 21 11.14 -12.41 -10.63
C ASP A 21 11.05 -13.27 -9.36
N MET A 22 10.08 -12.95 -8.52
CA MET A 22 9.79 -13.75 -7.35
C MET A 22 9.10 -15.07 -7.74
N VAL A 23 9.38 -16.12 -6.98
CA VAL A 23 8.83 -17.45 -7.21
C VAL A 23 7.94 -17.83 -6.03
N GLY A 24 6.80 -18.44 -6.34
CA GLY A 24 5.82 -18.86 -5.36
C GLY A 24 4.73 -17.83 -5.15
N ASP A 25 3.75 -18.18 -4.34
CA ASP A 25 2.62 -17.31 -4.07
C ASP A 25 3.02 -16.20 -3.10
N ILE A 26 2.42 -15.03 -3.29
CA ILE A 26 2.66 -13.90 -2.40
C ILE A 26 2.16 -14.23 -0.99
N PRO A 27 2.98 -13.97 0.05
CA PRO A 27 2.54 -14.20 1.43
C PRO A 27 1.34 -13.34 1.80
N GLU A 28 0.62 -13.73 2.84
CA GLU A 28 -0.51 -12.96 3.35
C GLU A 28 -0.05 -11.91 4.34
N TYR A 29 -0.53 -10.68 4.15
CA TYR A 29 -0.31 -9.54 5.04
C TYR A 29 -1.65 -8.97 5.47
N THR A 30 -1.67 -8.30 6.61
CA THR A 30 -2.85 -7.59 7.09
C THR A 30 -2.44 -6.34 7.86
N ILE A 31 -3.35 -5.39 7.97
CA ILE A 31 -3.20 -4.25 8.86
C ILE A 31 -3.57 -4.72 10.27
N THR A 32 -2.65 -4.59 11.22
CA THR A 32 -2.87 -5.08 12.59
C THR A 32 -3.42 -4.00 13.51
N GLU A 33 -3.27 -2.72 13.19
CA GLU A 33 -3.77 -1.61 13.98
C GLU A 33 -4.79 -0.80 13.18
N LEU A 34 -6.00 -1.35 13.07
CA LEU A 34 -7.12 -0.67 12.43
C LEU A 34 -7.78 0.30 13.40
N PRO A 35 -8.39 1.41 12.91
CA PRO A 35 -9.25 2.23 13.73
C PRO A 35 -10.41 1.41 14.32
N GLU A 36 -10.94 1.86 15.44
CA GLU A 36 -12.06 1.20 16.12
C GLU A 36 -13.25 1.02 15.18
N GLY A 37 -13.84 -0.18 15.21
CA GLY A 37 -15.02 -0.51 14.42
C GLY A 37 -14.74 -1.05 13.03
N TYR A 38 -13.49 -1.05 12.58
CA TYR A 38 -13.14 -1.59 11.26
C TYR A 38 -12.89 -3.08 11.31
N VAL A 39 -13.43 -3.79 10.32
CA VAL A 39 -13.19 -5.22 10.11
C VAL A 39 -12.97 -5.49 8.63
N GLU A 40 -12.23 -6.56 8.33
CA GLU A 40 -12.03 -6.98 6.94
C GLU A 40 -13.34 -7.52 6.34
N ASN A 41 -13.67 -7.09 5.12
CA ASN A 41 -14.74 -7.68 4.33
C ASN A 41 -14.14 -8.78 3.45
N GLN A 42 -14.23 -10.02 3.92
CA GLN A 42 -13.61 -11.16 3.24
C GLN A 42 -14.25 -11.49 1.90
N GLU A 43 -15.51 -11.13 1.71
CA GLU A 43 -16.20 -11.35 0.43
C GLU A 43 -15.64 -10.49 -0.69
N GLU A 44 -15.10 -9.32 -0.35
CA GLU A 44 -14.51 -8.39 -1.31
C GLU A 44 -13.00 -8.60 -1.49
N ARG A 45 -12.43 -9.59 -0.81
CA ARG A 45 -11.01 -9.88 -0.94
C ARG A 45 -10.70 -10.45 -2.32
N ILE A 46 -9.71 -9.86 -2.99
CA ILE A 46 -9.19 -10.34 -4.26
C ILE A 46 -7.78 -10.84 -4.02
N ALA A 47 -7.52 -12.11 -4.36
CA ALA A 47 -6.21 -12.71 -4.17
C ALA A 47 -5.82 -13.54 -5.39
N THR A 48 -4.62 -13.28 -5.89
CA THR A 48 -3.97 -14.08 -6.93
C THR A 48 -2.59 -14.49 -6.41
N PRO A 49 -1.84 -15.36 -7.12
CA PRO A 49 -0.50 -15.71 -6.67
C PRO A 49 0.47 -14.53 -6.55
N ILE A 50 0.21 -13.41 -7.24
CA ILE A 50 1.14 -12.27 -7.29
C ILE A 50 0.61 -11.00 -6.63
N GLN A 51 -0.68 -10.94 -6.30
CA GLN A 51 -1.25 -9.72 -5.69
C GLN A 51 -2.46 -10.04 -4.83
N VAL A 52 -2.68 -9.17 -3.84
CA VAL A 52 -3.84 -9.26 -2.94
C VAL A 52 -4.40 -7.86 -2.72
N SER A 53 -5.72 -7.75 -2.70
CA SER A 53 -6.43 -6.52 -2.37
C SER A 53 -7.43 -6.82 -1.26
N ILE A 54 -7.38 -6.05 -0.17
CA ILE A 54 -8.21 -6.26 1.02
C ILE A 54 -8.99 -4.99 1.30
N LEU A 55 -10.28 -5.16 1.59
CA LEU A 55 -11.17 -4.07 1.98
C LEU A 55 -11.50 -4.19 3.46
N TYR A 56 -11.31 -3.09 4.20
CA TYR A 56 -11.73 -2.97 5.60
C TYR A 56 -12.86 -1.96 5.68
N GLN A 57 -13.90 -2.28 6.42
CA GLN A 57 -15.08 -1.45 6.51
C GLN A 57 -15.52 -1.27 7.96
N SER A 58 -16.19 -0.15 8.22
CA SER A 58 -16.92 0.10 9.46
C SER A 58 -18.32 0.62 9.13
N ASP A 59 -19.20 0.64 10.13
CA ASP A 59 -20.58 1.11 9.91
C ASP A 59 -20.67 2.60 9.61
N THR A 60 -19.66 3.39 10.04
CA THR A 60 -19.73 4.84 10.01
C THR A 60 -18.58 5.51 9.27
N GLY A 61 -17.52 4.78 8.97
CA GLY A 61 -16.33 5.35 8.35
C GLY A 61 -16.21 5.04 6.87
N TYR A 62 -15.31 5.78 6.21
CA TYR A 62 -14.95 5.48 4.83
C TYR A 62 -14.12 4.18 4.77
N PRO A 63 -14.18 3.44 3.65
CA PRO A 63 -13.41 2.19 3.52
C PRO A 63 -11.90 2.44 3.59
N ILE A 64 -11.19 1.45 4.12
CA ILE A 64 -9.73 1.38 4.09
C ILE A 64 -9.35 0.23 3.18
N THR A 65 -8.39 0.44 2.28
CA THR A 65 -7.90 -0.62 1.40
C THR A 65 -6.43 -0.88 1.62
N LEU A 66 -6.04 -2.14 1.60
CA LEU A 66 -4.65 -2.58 1.56
C LEU A 66 -4.47 -3.37 0.27
N HIS A 67 -3.54 -2.95 -0.55
CA HIS A 67 -3.15 -3.66 -1.77
C HIS A 67 -1.66 -3.96 -1.72
N TYR A 68 -1.27 -5.18 -2.07
CA TYR A 68 0.15 -5.52 -2.20
C TYR A 68 0.37 -6.46 -3.38
N ILE A 69 1.51 -6.29 -4.02
CA ILE A 69 1.82 -6.98 -5.27
C ILE A 69 3.32 -7.28 -5.35
N TYR A 70 3.68 -8.48 -5.85
CA TYR A 70 5.05 -8.77 -6.25
C TYR A 70 5.43 -7.92 -7.45
N LEU A 71 6.62 -7.34 -7.39
CA LEU A 71 7.19 -6.64 -8.53
C LEU A 71 8.04 -7.61 -9.32
N GLN A 72 7.88 -7.59 -10.64
CA GLN A 72 8.55 -8.50 -11.56
C GLN A 72 9.56 -7.73 -12.40
N GLN A 73 10.58 -8.45 -12.89
CA GLN A 73 11.62 -7.85 -13.72
C GLN A 73 11.02 -7.14 -14.93
N GLY A 74 11.44 -5.91 -15.16
CA GLY A 74 10.91 -5.08 -16.24
C GLY A 74 9.55 -4.45 -15.95
N ALA A 75 8.92 -4.78 -14.82
CA ALA A 75 7.66 -4.19 -14.45
C ALA A 75 7.84 -2.73 -14.01
N ALA A 76 6.82 -1.93 -14.28
CA ALA A 76 6.71 -0.57 -13.77
C ALA A 76 5.41 -0.46 -13.03
N SER A 77 5.46 0.09 -11.82
CA SER A 77 4.28 0.38 -11.02
C SER A 77 4.09 1.88 -10.97
N GLN A 78 2.93 2.34 -11.38
CA GLN A 78 2.60 3.77 -11.37
C GLN A 78 1.37 3.97 -10.51
N PHE A 79 1.46 4.88 -9.55
CA PHE A 79 0.36 5.25 -8.70
C PHE A 79 -0.06 6.68 -9.00
N VAL A 80 -1.33 6.87 -9.36
CA VAL A 80 -1.91 8.17 -9.71
C VAL A 80 -3.22 8.34 -8.97
N LEU A 81 -3.40 9.50 -8.33
CA LEU A 81 -4.68 9.92 -7.77
C LEU A 81 -5.08 11.22 -8.43
N ASP A 82 -6.23 11.23 -9.09
CA ASP A 82 -6.72 12.42 -9.83
C ASP A 82 -6.92 13.63 -8.92
N SER A 83 -7.25 13.39 -7.64
CA SER A 83 -7.53 14.43 -6.66
C SER A 83 -6.34 14.75 -5.76
N THR A 84 -5.12 14.29 -6.13
CA THR A 84 -3.92 14.54 -5.34
C THR A 84 -3.50 16.01 -5.44
N ALA A 85 -3.35 16.66 -4.28
CA ALA A 85 -2.83 18.02 -4.18
C ALA A 85 -1.32 18.06 -4.00
N ASP A 86 -0.74 17.04 -3.35
CA ASP A 86 0.67 17.02 -3.01
C ASP A 86 1.16 15.59 -2.81
N VAL A 87 2.47 15.39 -2.94
CA VAL A 87 3.13 14.12 -2.66
C VAL A 87 4.22 14.39 -1.63
N VAL A 88 4.17 13.66 -0.51
CA VAL A 88 5.10 13.83 0.61
C VAL A 88 5.93 12.56 0.75
N ILE A 89 7.22 12.71 0.97
CA ILE A 89 8.13 11.59 1.24
C ILE A 89 8.18 11.35 2.75
N ASP A 90 8.03 10.09 3.14
CA ASP A 90 8.14 9.65 4.53
C ASP A 90 8.79 8.26 4.54
N THR A 91 8.75 7.57 5.67
CA THR A 91 9.25 6.20 5.79
C THR A 91 8.21 5.32 6.46
N VAL A 92 8.20 4.05 6.06
CA VAL A 92 7.42 2.99 6.71
C VAL A 92 8.39 1.86 7.06
N ASN A 93 8.58 1.63 8.35
CA ASN A 93 9.49 0.59 8.86
C ASN A 93 10.89 0.64 8.23
N GLY A 94 11.40 1.85 7.99
CA GLY A 94 12.72 2.07 7.40
C GLY A 94 12.75 2.11 5.88
N TYR A 95 11.66 1.81 5.19
CA TYR A 95 11.57 1.91 3.74
C TYR A 95 11.02 3.28 3.34
N GLU A 96 11.55 3.84 2.26
CA GLU A 96 11.04 5.09 1.72
C GLU A 96 9.59 4.91 1.27
N ALA A 97 8.72 5.84 1.68
CA ALA A 97 7.30 5.82 1.37
C ALA A 97 6.87 7.14 0.75
N TYR A 98 5.86 7.06 -0.08
CA TYR A 98 5.28 8.22 -0.76
C TYR A 98 3.83 8.36 -0.35
N ILE A 99 3.47 9.53 0.17
CA ILE A 99 2.10 9.82 0.60
C ILE A 99 1.47 10.76 -0.42
N PHE A 100 0.37 10.32 -0.99
CA PHE A 100 -0.45 11.12 -1.90
C PHE A 100 -1.53 11.80 -1.08
N VAL A 101 -1.37 13.12 -0.91
CA VAL A 101 -2.27 13.92 -0.07
C VAL A 101 -3.42 14.41 -0.92
N ALA A 102 -4.64 14.05 -0.55
CA ALA A 102 -5.84 14.43 -1.28
C ALA A 102 -6.06 15.94 -1.21
N ALA A 103 -6.56 16.51 -2.31
CA ALA A 103 -6.92 17.93 -2.36
C ALA A 103 -8.10 18.24 -1.44
N ASP A 104 -9.07 17.33 -1.34
CA ASP A 104 -10.23 17.44 -0.47
C ASP A 104 -10.10 16.41 0.66
N GLN A 105 -9.68 16.88 1.84
CA GLN A 105 -9.46 16.01 3.00
C GLN A 105 -10.77 15.52 3.62
N GLU A 106 -11.91 16.09 3.26
CA GLU A 106 -13.21 15.67 3.80
C GLU A 106 -13.83 14.54 2.96
N ASP A 107 -13.67 14.60 1.65
CA ASP A 107 -14.34 13.67 0.73
C ASP A 107 -13.41 12.64 0.10
N ASP A 108 -12.10 12.93 0.03
CA ASP A 108 -11.14 12.05 -0.64
C ASP A 108 -10.18 11.41 0.36
N SER A 109 -9.70 10.23 0.01
CA SER A 109 -8.73 9.49 0.81
C SER A 109 -7.30 9.90 0.48
N ASN A 110 -6.45 9.90 1.50
CA ASN A 110 -5.00 9.90 1.30
C ASN A 110 -4.53 8.48 1.00
N ALA A 111 -3.39 8.35 0.35
CA ALA A 111 -2.81 7.04 0.07
C ALA A 111 -1.31 7.06 0.38
N ILE A 112 -0.80 5.94 0.86
CA ILE A 112 0.62 5.74 1.09
C ILE A 112 1.07 4.48 0.35
N THR A 113 2.23 4.56 -0.31
CA THR A 113 2.81 3.41 -1.00
C THR A 113 4.29 3.29 -0.65
N TRP A 114 4.76 2.06 -0.50
CA TRP A 114 6.17 1.79 -0.24
C TRP A 114 6.54 0.43 -0.83
N ILE A 115 7.83 0.20 -0.96
CA ILE A 115 8.35 -1.07 -1.45
C ILE A 115 9.24 -1.67 -0.37
N ASP A 116 8.91 -2.90 0.04
CA ASP A 116 9.79 -3.72 0.85
C ASP A 116 10.78 -4.41 -0.10
N THR A 117 12.01 -3.92 -0.13
CA THR A 117 13.03 -4.42 -1.06
C THR A 117 13.55 -5.81 -0.69
N GLN A 118 13.30 -6.27 0.53
CA GLN A 118 13.69 -7.62 0.95
C GLN A 118 12.71 -8.68 0.43
N SER A 119 11.42 -8.38 0.46
CA SER A 119 10.38 -9.29 -0.04
C SER A 119 10.00 -9.03 -1.49
N ASN A 120 10.41 -7.91 -2.04
CA ASN A 120 10.09 -7.46 -3.40
C ASN A 120 8.59 -7.24 -3.60
N ILE A 121 7.97 -6.67 -2.58
CA ILE A 121 6.53 -6.40 -2.58
C ILE A 121 6.29 -4.91 -2.45
N GLN A 122 5.41 -4.39 -3.30
CA GLN A 122 4.89 -3.02 -3.15
C GLN A 122 3.59 -3.06 -2.38
N PHE A 123 3.50 -2.26 -1.33
CA PHE A 123 2.31 -2.08 -0.52
C PHE A 123 1.68 -0.73 -0.79
N THR A 124 0.35 -0.68 -0.77
CA THR A 124 -0.40 0.56 -0.86
C THR A 124 -1.55 0.49 0.14
N VAL A 125 -1.68 1.54 0.96
CA VAL A 125 -2.80 1.71 1.89
C VAL A 125 -3.52 2.99 1.52
N GLN A 126 -4.83 2.93 1.41
CA GLN A 126 -5.66 4.09 1.09
C GLN A 126 -6.73 4.24 2.15
N ALA A 127 -6.83 5.43 2.74
CA ALA A 127 -7.78 5.70 3.82
C ALA A 127 -8.03 7.19 3.97
N GLN A 128 -9.21 7.54 4.45
CA GLN A 128 -9.53 8.91 4.81
C GLN A 128 -9.12 9.15 6.27
N MET A 129 -7.88 9.57 6.45
CA MET A 129 -7.31 9.91 7.75
C MET A 129 -6.12 10.84 7.55
N SER A 130 -5.62 11.42 8.65
CA SER A 130 -4.43 12.27 8.59
C SER A 130 -3.22 11.48 8.06
N THR A 131 -2.24 12.21 7.54
CA THR A 131 -1.00 11.56 7.04
C THR A 131 -0.24 10.87 8.16
N ASP A 132 -0.24 11.42 9.38
CA ASP A 132 0.42 10.81 10.54
C ASP A 132 -0.25 9.47 10.90
N ASP A 133 -1.57 9.44 10.96
CA ASP A 133 -2.32 8.22 11.24
C ASP A 133 -2.14 7.18 10.13
N LEU A 134 -2.08 7.64 8.88
CA LEU A 134 -1.87 6.77 7.72
C LEU A 134 -0.50 6.08 7.78
N VAL A 135 0.56 6.83 8.12
CA VAL A 135 1.90 6.25 8.29
C VAL A 135 1.88 5.22 9.42
N HIS A 136 1.27 5.55 10.55
CA HIS A 136 1.20 4.65 11.70
C HIS A 136 0.47 3.34 11.34
N MET A 137 -0.64 3.44 10.64
CA MET A 137 -1.38 2.27 10.17
C MET A 137 -0.57 1.45 9.17
N ALA A 138 0.12 2.11 8.24
CA ALA A 138 1.00 1.45 7.27
C ALA A 138 2.10 0.66 7.97
N GLU A 139 2.67 1.19 9.04
CA GLU A 139 3.70 0.50 9.82
C GLU A 139 3.17 -0.74 10.54
N SER A 140 1.86 -0.86 10.70
CA SER A 140 1.22 -2.01 11.31
C SER A 140 0.93 -3.16 10.32
N VAL A 141 1.19 -2.97 9.04
CA VAL A 141 1.06 -4.03 8.04
C VAL A 141 2.07 -5.13 8.35
N SER A 142 1.58 -6.34 8.57
CA SER A 142 2.40 -7.46 9.06
C SER A 142 1.96 -8.76 8.41
N LEU A 143 2.90 -9.71 8.34
CA LEU A 143 2.59 -11.07 7.90
C LEU A 143 1.52 -11.69 8.79
N VAL A 144 0.57 -12.36 8.16
CA VAL A 144 -0.42 -13.15 8.86
C VAL A 144 0.26 -14.44 9.32
N GLU A 145 0.23 -14.71 10.64
CA GLU A 145 0.75 -15.96 11.16
C GLU A 145 -0.22 -17.09 10.86
N THR A 146 0.29 -18.11 10.17
CA THR A 146 -0.50 -19.31 9.95
C THR A 146 -0.17 -20.30 11.05
N THR A 147 -1.15 -20.61 11.89
CA THR A 147 -1.06 -21.71 12.84
C THR A 147 -1.40 -23.02 12.13
N LYS A 148 -0.50 -23.91 12.22
CA LYS A 148 -0.76 -25.29 11.78
C LYS A 148 -1.30 -26.15 12.91
#